data_ca8ad487fe452af1221087f2324b8aad
#
_entry.id   ca8ad487fe452af1221087f2324b8aad
#
_cell.length_a   1.000
_cell.length_b   1.000
_cell.length_c   1.000
_cell.angle_alpha   90.00
_cell.angle_beta   90.00
_cell.angle_gamma   90.00
#
_symmetry.space_group_name_H-M   'P 1'
#
loop_
_entity.id
_entity.type
_entity.pdbx_description
1 polymer ?
#
loop_
_entity_poly.entity_id
_entity_poly.type
_entity_poly.pdbx_seq_one_letter_code
_entity_poly.pdbx_strand_id
1 'polypeptide(L)'
;MFINKIGYSHLEKGLNNQDYGFIHNNLKGIVDGCSEGLHSEVGAKLFCHKYEDLGCPIVSTKDYFNVLFNSNIINNKPDSIKNFLLFTILFVEELEEHFVVYSCGDGIIIKQKHDDILEYEVIEQNNKPKYYAYNYIPEEYLSDYKNGVNFDLRYYKKDEYKSIGIASDGLQYILNSDFKEEFEKSLINRKEFAIKRLINREHKLFKDDITIAF
;
A
#
# COMPACT_ATOMS: atom_id res chain seq x y z
N MET A 1 3.43 -13.64 4.41
CA MET A 1 2.23 -13.98 3.59
C MET A 1 1.87 -12.78 2.73
N PHE A 2 1.61 -13.01 1.45
CA PHE A 2 1.27 -11.93 0.51
C PHE A 2 -0.01 -12.27 -0.27
N ILE A 3 -0.95 -11.34 -0.30
CA ILE A 3 -2.22 -11.46 -1.02
C ILE A 3 -2.40 -10.20 -1.85
N ASN A 4 -2.72 -10.38 -3.11
CA ASN A 4 -3.09 -9.31 -4.02
C ASN A 4 -4.27 -9.80 -4.87
N LYS A 5 -5.34 -9.02 -4.94
CA LYS A 5 -6.56 -9.39 -5.63
C LYS A 5 -7.24 -8.15 -6.19
N ILE A 6 -7.59 -8.21 -7.47
CA ILE A 6 -8.36 -7.16 -8.15
C ILE A 6 -9.77 -7.06 -7.55
N GLY A 7 -10.27 -5.85 -7.37
CA GLY A 7 -11.62 -5.54 -6.93
C GLY A 7 -12.68 -5.86 -7.98
N TYR A 8 -13.88 -6.15 -7.51
CA TYR A 8 -15.00 -6.50 -8.40
C TYR A 8 -15.36 -5.34 -9.34
N SER A 9 -15.38 -4.10 -8.84
CA SER A 9 -15.70 -2.94 -9.68
C SER A 9 -14.65 -2.67 -10.77
N HIS A 10 -13.37 -2.94 -10.49
CA HIS A 10 -12.32 -2.84 -11.49
C HIS A 10 -12.47 -3.93 -12.54
N LEU A 11 -12.75 -5.17 -12.12
CA LEU A 11 -12.97 -6.28 -13.03
C LEU A 11 -14.17 -6.05 -13.97
N GLU A 12 -15.31 -5.55 -13.44
CA GLU A 12 -16.49 -5.23 -14.24
C GLU A 12 -16.25 -4.15 -15.29
N LYS A 13 -15.41 -3.18 -14.96
CA LYS A 13 -15.04 -2.08 -15.87
C LYS A 13 -13.89 -2.45 -16.82
N GLY A 14 -13.33 -3.66 -16.72
CA GLY A 14 -12.17 -4.08 -17.50
C GLY A 14 -10.89 -3.32 -17.16
N LEU A 15 -10.79 -2.79 -15.94
CA LEU A 15 -9.58 -2.14 -15.43
C LEU A 15 -8.58 -3.18 -14.93
N ASN A 16 -7.32 -2.81 -14.87
CA ASN A 16 -6.27 -3.61 -14.25
C ASN A 16 -6.33 -3.46 -12.72
N ASN A 17 -5.71 -4.41 -12.03
CA ASN A 17 -5.42 -4.26 -10.60
C ASN A 17 -4.44 -3.09 -10.43
N GLN A 18 -4.83 -2.11 -9.61
CA GLN A 18 -4.04 -0.90 -9.34
C GLN A 18 -3.10 -1.08 -8.14
N ASP A 19 -3.37 -2.09 -7.30
CA ASP A 19 -2.56 -2.46 -6.16
C ASP A 19 -1.42 -3.38 -6.52
N TYR A 20 -0.24 -3.11 -5.96
CA TYR A 20 0.92 -4.00 -6.02
C TYR A 20 1.63 -4.05 -4.67
N GLY A 21 2.56 -5.01 -4.53
CA GLY A 21 3.36 -5.09 -3.33
C GLY A 21 4.37 -6.23 -3.40
N PHE A 22 5.18 -6.33 -2.35
CA PHE A 22 6.23 -7.34 -2.22
C PHE A 22 6.51 -7.67 -0.75
N ILE A 23 7.17 -8.81 -0.56
CA ILE A 23 7.84 -9.16 0.71
C ILE A 23 9.25 -9.60 0.34
N HIS A 24 10.24 -8.90 0.86
CA HIS A 24 11.64 -9.19 0.65
C HIS A 24 12.42 -9.03 1.95
N ASN A 25 13.05 -10.12 2.43
CA ASN A 25 13.76 -10.17 3.71
C ASN A 25 12.89 -9.65 4.87
N ASN A 26 13.38 -8.59 5.54
CA ASN A 26 12.71 -7.91 6.66
C ASN A 26 11.78 -6.77 6.24
N LEU A 27 11.59 -6.55 4.93
CA LEU A 27 10.78 -5.47 4.39
C LEU A 27 9.54 -6.02 3.68
N LYS A 28 8.40 -5.44 4.01
CA LYS A 28 7.13 -5.63 3.30
C LYS A 28 6.73 -4.29 2.70
N GLY A 29 6.25 -4.28 1.47
CA GLY A 29 5.77 -3.06 0.81
C GLY A 29 4.45 -3.31 0.09
N ILE A 30 3.58 -2.33 0.15
CA ILE A 30 2.39 -2.23 -0.70
C ILE A 30 2.27 -0.84 -1.26
N VAL A 31 1.69 -0.75 -2.43
CA VAL A 31 1.31 0.47 -3.12
C VAL A 31 -0.09 0.31 -3.69
N ASP A 32 -0.87 1.37 -3.61
CA ASP A 32 -2.24 1.43 -4.11
C ASP A 32 -2.33 2.58 -5.11
N GLY A 33 -2.66 2.26 -6.35
CA GLY A 33 -2.73 3.21 -7.45
C GLY A 33 -4.03 4.01 -7.44
N CYS A 34 -3.92 5.34 -7.56
CA CYS A 34 -5.06 6.24 -7.61
C CYS A 34 -6.00 5.89 -8.78
N SER A 35 -7.27 5.61 -8.48
CA SER A 35 -8.30 5.28 -9.49
C SER A 35 -8.66 6.44 -10.42
N GLU A 36 -8.28 7.68 -10.09
CA GLU A 36 -8.40 8.84 -10.97
C GLU A 36 -7.26 8.94 -12.00
N GLY A 37 -6.14 8.22 -11.78
CA GLY A 37 -5.03 8.13 -12.73
C GLY A 37 -5.34 7.13 -13.84
N LEU A 38 -5.13 7.51 -15.11
CA LEU A 38 -5.44 6.63 -16.25
C LEU A 38 -4.63 5.33 -16.26
N HIS A 39 -3.43 5.34 -15.69
CA HIS A 39 -2.47 4.24 -15.70
C HIS A 39 -1.62 4.19 -14.42
N SER A 40 -2.21 4.49 -13.27
CA SER A 40 -1.54 4.48 -11.97
C SER A 40 -0.98 3.10 -11.62
N GLU A 41 -1.64 2.03 -12.11
CA GLU A 41 -1.17 0.64 -11.98
C GLU A 41 0.21 0.41 -12.58
N VAL A 42 0.57 1.13 -13.66
CA VAL A 42 1.88 1.00 -14.29
C VAL A 42 2.97 1.56 -13.39
N GLY A 43 2.75 2.75 -12.83
CA GLY A 43 3.69 3.36 -11.89
C GLY A 43 3.85 2.55 -10.61
N ALA A 44 2.74 2.11 -10.03
CA ALA A 44 2.71 1.27 -8.83
C ALA A 44 3.50 -0.04 -9.04
N LYS A 45 3.27 -0.73 -10.17
CA LYS A 45 3.96 -1.97 -10.52
C LYS A 45 5.46 -1.76 -10.72
N LEU A 46 5.85 -0.74 -11.49
CA LEU A 46 7.25 -0.42 -11.74
C LEU A 46 7.99 -0.08 -10.44
N PHE A 47 7.33 0.67 -9.55
CA PHE A 47 7.87 1.00 -8.24
C PHE A 47 8.18 -0.26 -7.43
N CYS A 48 7.22 -1.17 -7.28
CA CYS A 48 7.42 -2.42 -6.55
C CYS A 48 8.55 -3.28 -7.13
N HIS A 49 8.59 -3.47 -8.44
CA HIS A 49 9.66 -4.25 -9.08
C HIS A 49 11.06 -3.66 -8.88
N LYS A 50 11.17 -2.33 -8.90
CA LYS A 50 12.46 -1.68 -8.67
C LYS A 50 12.88 -1.76 -7.20
N TYR A 51 11.91 -1.85 -6.29
CA TYR A 51 12.15 -1.78 -4.86
C TYR A 51 12.73 -3.06 -4.26
N GLU A 52 12.56 -4.21 -4.91
CA GLU A 52 13.09 -5.51 -4.45
C GLU A 52 14.62 -5.49 -4.26
N ASP A 53 15.33 -4.58 -4.94
CA ASP A 53 16.80 -4.48 -4.92
C ASP A 53 17.34 -3.34 -4.04
N LEU A 54 16.49 -2.61 -3.31
CA LEU A 54 16.88 -1.36 -2.67
C LEU A 54 16.78 -1.44 -1.13
N GLY A 55 17.60 -0.64 -0.45
CA GLY A 55 17.73 -0.60 1.00
C GLY A 55 16.66 0.26 1.72
N CYS A 56 17.07 1.33 2.42
CA CYS A 56 16.17 2.16 3.23
C CYS A 56 14.96 2.71 2.46
N PRO A 57 13.71 2.50 2.94
CA PRO A 57 12.47 2.88 2.25
C PRO A 57 12.42 4.33 1.74
N ILE A 58 12.81 5.30 2.55
CA ILE A 58 12.73 6.72 2.17
C ILE A 58 13.72 7.07 1.07
N VAL A 59 14.98 6.61 1.21
CA VAL A 59 16.06 6.89 0.25
C VAL A 59 15.73 6.24 -1.09
N SER A 60 15.34 4.99 -1.06
CA SER A 60 15.00 4.22 -2.25
C SER A 60 13.80 4.79 -3.01
N THR A 61 12.78 5.29 -2.30
CA THR A 61 11.66 5.98 -2.94
C THR A 61 12.13 7.24 -3.65
N LYS A 62 12.92 8.07 -2.99
CA LYS A 62 13.48 9.29 -3.58
C LYS A 62 14.31 8.98 -4.83
N ASP A 63 15.17 7.96 -4.75
CA ASP A 63 16.02 7.56 -5.86
C ASP A 63 15.20 7.02 -7.05
N TYR A 64 14.15 6.25 -6.78
CA TYR A 64 13.23 5.78 -7.82
C TYR A 64 12.64 6.96 -8.63
N PHE A 65 12.05 7.94 -7.94
CA PHE A 65 11.46 9.10 -8.59
C PHE A 65 12.51 9.94 -9.32
N ASN A 66 13.68 10.16 -8.72
CA ASN A 66 14.79 10.87 -9.36
C ASN A 66 15.25 10.18 -10.65
N VAL A 67 15.36 8.85 -10.65
CA VAL A 67 15.73 8.10 -11.87
C VAL A 67 14.67 8.25 -12.95
N LEU A 68 13.38 8.13 -12.61
CA LEU A 68 12.29 8.28 -13.57
C LEU A 68 12.31 9.65 -14.28
N PHE A 69 12.50 10.73 -13.51
CA PHE A 69 12.49 12.08 -14.04
C PHE A 69 13.78 12.44 -14.80
N ASN A 70 14.94 11.99 -14.29
CA ASN A 70 16.23 12.27 -14.95
C ASN A 70 16.44 11.45 -16.25
N SER A 71 15.82 10.27 -16.35
CA SER A 71 15.93 9.41 -17.55
C SER A 71 14.95 9.80 -18.67
N ASN A 72 14.13 10.82 -18.48
CA ASN A 72 13.06 11.23 -19.40
C ASN A 72 12.06 10.09 -19.75
N ILE A 73 11.99 9.05 -18.91
CA ILE A 73 11.00 7.96 -19.06
C ILE A 73 9.59 8.52 -18.86
N ILE A 74 9.43 9.44 -17.91
CA ILE A 74 8.18 10.15 -17.66
C ILE A 74 8.44 11.65 -17.84
N ASN A 75 7.57 12.26 -18.62
CA ASN A 75 7.60 13.69 -18.85
C ASN A 75 7.23 14.43 -17.54
N ASN A 76 7.97 15.47 -17.16
CA ASN A 76 7.67 16.32 -15.98
C ASN A 76 6.37 17.14 -16.13
N LYS A 77 5.53 16.80 -17.10
CA LYS A 77 4.23 17.43 -17.23
C LYS A 77 3.31 16.94 -16.12
N PRO A 78 2.54 17.83 -15.47
CA PRO A 78 1.59 17.47 -14.42
C PRO A 78 0.66 16.32 -14.79
N ASP A 79 0.18 16.29 -16.02
CA ASP A 79 -0.72 15.25 -16.52
C ASP A 79 -0.05 13.87 -16.59
N SER A 80 1.25 13.81 -16.96
CA SER A 80 1.99 12.54 -16.97
C SER A 80 2.18 12.01 -15.54
N ILE A 81 2.49 12.89 -14.59
CA ILE A 81 2.64 12.52 -13.18
C ILE A 81 1.30 12.03 -12.63
N LYS A 82 0.21 12.76 -12.87
CA LYS A 82 -1.12 12.40 -12.40
C LYS A 82 -1.61 11.08 -12.98
N ASN A 83 -1.31 10.81 -14.24
CA ASN A 83 -1.79 9.60 -14.91
C ASN A 83 -1.04 8.33 -14.52
N PHE A 84 0.24 8.43 -14.13
CA PHE A 84 1.09 7.26 -13.92
C PHE A 84 1.68 7.11 -12.52
N LEU A 85 1.82 8.19 -11.75
CA LEU A 85 2.63 8.17 -10.53
C LEU A 85 1.86 8.49 -9.25
N LEU A 86 0.52 8.65 -9.33
CA LEU A 86 -0.27 8.81 -8.13
C LEU A 86 -0.60 7.44 -7.55
N PHE A 87 0.13 7.06 -6.53
CA PHE A 87 -0.11 5.86 -5.73
C PHE A 87 0.31 6.10 -4.29
N THR A 88 -0.36 5.43 -3.37
CA THR A 88 0.02 5.40 -1.95
C THR A 88 1.20 4.44 -1.75
N ILE A 89 1.97 4.63 -0.69
CA ILE A 89 3.12 3.80 -0.38
C ILE A 89 3.09 3.46 1.10
N LEU A 90 3.02 2.17 1.42
CA LEU A 90 3.19 1.67 2.78
C LEU A 90 4.31 0.66 2.83
N PHE A 91 5.20 0.80 3.82
CA PHE A 91 6.21 -0.20 4.13
C PHE A 91 6.15 -0.59 5.59
N VAL A 92 6.54 -1.82 5.86
CA VAL A 92 6.89 -2.29 7.19
C VAL A 92 8.27 -2.90 7.12
N GLU A 93 9.18 -2.36 7.92
CA GLU A 93 10.52 -2.87 8.12
C GLU A 93 10.62 -3.53 9.50
N GLU A 94 11.05 -4.78 9.53
CA GLU A 94 11.29 -5.51 10.76
C GLU A 94 12.75 -5.34 11.20
N LEU A 95 12.95 -4.59 12.30
CA LEU A 95 14.26 -4.38 12.93
C LEU A 95 14.44 -5.32 14.14
N GLU A 96 15.57 -5.23 14.81
CA GLU A 96 15.90 -6.13 15.94
C GLU A 96 14.87 -6.02 17.08
N GLU A 97 14.56 -4.80 17.53
CA GLU A 97 13.69 -4.57 18.70
C GLU A 97 12.30 -4.04 18.34
N HIS A 98 12.09 -3.58 17.10
CA HIS A 98 10.82 -2.99 16.68
C HIS A 98 10.52 -3.19 15.20
N PHE A 99 9.26 -2.92 14.87
CA PHE A 99 8.80 -2.71 13.51
C PHE A 99 8.68 -1.22 13.25
N VAL A 100 9.10 -0.77 12.07
CA VAL A 100 8.90 0.60 11.61
C VAL A 100 7.94 0.57 10.43
N VAL A 101 6.84 1.31 10.55
CA VAL A 101 5.91 1.53 9.44
C VAL A 101 6.15 2.89 8.84
N TYR A 102 6.38 2.91 7.54
CA TYR A 102 6.50 4.11 6.72
C TYR A 102 5.23 4.23 5.89
N SER A 103 4.53 5.35 5.97
CA SER A 103 3.33 5.60 5.17
C SER A 103 3.39 6.93 4.43
N CYS A 104 3.04 6.90 3.16
CA CYS A 104 2.81 8.06 2.32
C CYS A 104 1.50 7.81 1.56
N GLY A 105 0.40 8.35 2.05
CA GLY A 105 -0.97 8.02 1.63
C GLY A 105 -1.73 7.26 2.70
N ASP A 106 -2.87 6.70 2.32
CA ASP A 106 -3.78 5.92 3.15
C ASP A 106 -3.50 4.40 3.09
N GLY A 107 -4.23 3.65 3.89
CA GLY A 107 -4.13 2.22 4.01
C GLY A 107 -4.38 1.73 5.44
N ILE A 108 -4.00 0.50 5.73
CA ILE A 108 -4.30 -0.15 7.02
C ILE A 108 -3.04 -0.83 7.57
N ILE A 109 -2.76 -0.58 8.84
CA ILE A 109 -1.74 -1.32 9.60
C ILE A 109 -2.43 -2.44 10.38
N ILE A 110 -1.93 -3.65 10.23
CA ILE A 110 -2.42 -4.85 10.93
C ILE A 110 -1.43 -5.20 12.03
N LYS A 111 -1.88 -5.14 13.27
CA LYS A 111 -1.05 -5.39 14.46
C LYS A 111 -1.48 -6.68 15.13
N GLN A 112 -0.59 -7.68 15.20
CA GLN A 112 -0.83 -8.93 15.93
C GLN A 112 -0.10 -8.90 17.27
N LYS A 113 -0.84 -8.99 18.36
CA LYS A 113 -0.28 -9.15 19.71
C LYS A 113 0.22 -10.57 19.96
N HIS A 114 0.95 -10.78 21.05
CA HIS A 114 1.48 -12.08 21.44
C HIS A 114 0.41 -13.10 21.83
N ASP A 115 -0.75 -12.65 22.29
CA ASP A 115 -1.96 -13.44 22.56
C ASP A 115 -2.84 -13.69 21.33
N ASP A 116 -2.30 -13.38 20.14
CA ASP A 116 -2.94 -13.52 18.85
C ASP A 116 -4.15 -12.58 18.62
N ILE A 117 -4.35 -11.57 19.46
CA ILE A 117 -5.33 -10.51 19.18
C ILE A 117 -4.84 -9.65 18.02
N LEU A 118 -5.75 -9.39 17.06
CA LEU A 118 -5.50 -8.48 15.95
C LEU A 118 -6.11 -7.09 16.23
N GLU A 119 -5.32 -6.07 16.00
CA GLU A 119 -5.73 -4.67 16.00
C GLU A 119 -5.49 -4.07 14.62
N TYR A 120 -6.37 -3.16 14.21
CA TYR A 120 -6.28 -2.48 12.92
C TYR A 120 -6.19 -0.97 13.13
N GLU A 121 -5.22 -0.35 12.49
CA GLU A 121 -5.06 1.10 12.49
C GLU A 121 -5.26 1.60 11.06
N VAL A 122 -6.37 2.29 10.83
CA VAL A 122 -6.69 2.90 9.53
C VAL A 122 -5.94 4.22 9.41
N ILE A 123 -5.17 4.37 8.35
CA ILE A 123 -4.49 5.61 8.00
C ILE A 123 -5.43 6.38 7.08
N GLU A 124 -6.15 7.36 7.63
CA GLU A 124 -7.06 8.19 6.86
C GLU A 124 -6.38 9.49 6.40
N GLN A 125 -6.70 9.93 5.20
CA GLN A 125 -6.18 11.15 4.59
C GLN A 125 -7.30 12.17 4.24
N ASN A 126 -8.49 12.04 4.85
CA ASN A 126 -9.65 12.94 4.62
C ASN A 126 -9.99 13.11 3.12
N ASN A 127 -10.00 12.03 2.35
CA ASN A 127 -10.19 11.99 0.90
C ASN A 127 -9.18 12.85 0.09
N LYS A 128 -8.00 13.09 0.66
CA LYS A 128 -6.89 13.79 0.03
C LYS A 128 -5.59 13.00 0.26
N PRO A 129 -5.41 11.84 -0.37
CA PRO A 129 -4.22 11.03 -0.15
C PRO A 129 -2.96 11.81 -0.54
N LYS A 130 -1.94 11.68 0.30
CA LYS A 130 -0.63 12.24 0.03
C LYS A 130 0.11 11.30 -0.92
N TYR A 131 0.32 11.70 -2.14
CA TYR A 131 1.15 10.93 -3.07
C TYR A 131 2.57 11.50 -3.09
N TYR A 132 3.58 10.64 -2.98
CA TYR A 132 4.98 11.09 -3.00
C TYR A 132 5.35 11.83 -4.29
N ALA A 133 4.69 11.48 -5.40
CA ALA A 133 4.82 12.13 -6.70
C ALA A 133 4.51 13.63 -6.69
N TYR A 134 3.76 14.12 -5.72
CA TYR A 134 3.48 15.55 -5.58
C TYR A 134 4.74 16.40 -5.37
N ASN A 135 5.82 15.83 -4.86
CA ASN A 135 7.11 16.51 -4.77
C ASN A 135 7.72 16.91 -6.12
N TYR A 136 7.18 16.37 -7.22
CA TYR A 136 7.68 16.58 -8.59
C TYR A 136 6.69 17.36 -9.47
N ILE A 137 5.55 17.76 -8.93
CA ILE A 137 4.57 18.63 -9.60
C ILE A 137 4.88 20.09 -9.23
N PRO A 138 4.86 21.06 -10.17
CA PRO A 138 5.04 22.47 -9.86
C PRO A 138 4.06 22.99 -8.80
N GLU A 139 4.54 23.80 -7.86
CA GLU A 139 3.77 24.29 -6.70
C GLU A 139 2.43 24.94 -7.05
N GLU A 140 2.34 25.57 -8.22
CA GLU A 140 1.12 26.20 -8.74
C GLU A 140 -0.05 25.25 -8.89
N TYR A 141 0.22 23.92 -9.00
CA TYR A 141 -0.80 22.86 -9.11
C TYR A 141 -1.08 22.16 -7.77
N LEU A 142 -0.41 22.56 -6.67
CA LEU A 142 -0.43 21.86 -5.38
C LEU A 142 -0.67 22.81 -4.20
N SER A 143 -1.85 23.46 -4.17
CA SER A 143 -2.19 24.39 -3.08
C SER A 143 -2.10 23.79 -1.67
N ASP A 144 -2.37 22.49 -1.53
CA ASP A 144 -2.46 21.80 -0.23
C ASP A 144 -1.11 21.20 0.23
N TYR A 145 -0.09 21.09 -0.64
CA TYR A 145 1.19 20.43 -0.36
C TYR A 145 2.43 21.31 -0.62
N LYS A 146 2.33 22.60 -0.37
CA LYS A 146 3.41 23.60 -0.60
C LYS A 146 4.74 23.25 0.08
N ASN A 147 4.71 22.46 1.16
CA ASN A 147 5.91 22.04 1.90
C ASN A 147 6.41 20.65 1.48
N GLY A 148 5.93 20.14 0.36
CA GLY A 148 6.22 18.79 -0.10
C GLY A 148 5.47 17.69 0.68
N VAL A 149 5.67 16.46 0.26
CA VAL A 149 5.09 15.25 0.86
C VAL A 149 6.21 14.37 1.40
N ASN A 150 6.10 13.99 2.67
CA ASN A 150 7.05 13.13 3.35
C ASN A 150 6.35 11.87 3.87
N PHE A 151 7.14 10.85 4.23
CA PHE A 151 6.65 9.70 4.95
C PHE A 151 6.31 10.06 6.40
N ASP A 152 5.18 9.56 6.88
CA ASP A 152 4.86 9.46 8.28
C ASP A 152 5.45 8.15 8.82
N LEU A 153 6.12 8.19 9.98
CA LEU A 153 6.75 7.03 10.61
C LEU A 153 6.03 6.63 11.89
N ARG A 154 5.82 5.32 12.06
CA ARG A 154 5.26 4.73 13.26
C ARG A 154 6.14 3.59 13.74
N TYR A 155 6.33 3.50 15.05
CA TYR A 155 7.21 2.51 15.69
C TYR A 155 6.38 1.60 16.59
N TYR A 156 6.56 0.29 16.44
CA TYR A 156 5.87 -0.73 17.22
C TYR A 156 6.90 -1.67 17.82
N LYS A 157 6.90 -1.84 19.14
CA LYS A 157 7.87 -2.67 19.84
C LYS A 157 7.57 -4.16 19.68
N LYS A 158 8.61 -4.98 19.56
CA LYS A 158 8.47 -6.42 19.46
C LYS A 158 8.06 -7.09 20.77
N ASP A 159 8.21 -6.44 21.91
CA ASP A 159 7.69 -6.92 23.19
C ASP A 159 6.16 -6.77 23.30
N GLU A 160 5.54 -5.83 22.55
CA GLU A 160 4.09 -5.61 22.49
C GLU A 160 3.44 -6.40 21.35
N TYR A 161 4.12 -6.45 20.20
CA TYR A 161 3.57 -7.02 18.97
C TYR A 161 4.41 -8.16 18.41
N LYS A 162 3.77 -9.30 18.18
CA LYS A 162 4.34 -10.48 17.54
C LYS A 162 4.64 -10.26 16.06
N SER A 163 3.79 -9.48 15.38
CA SER A 163 3.90 -9.17 13.95
C SER A 163 3.16 -7.90 13.58
N ILE A 164 3.72 -7.17 12.61
CA ILE A 164 3.06 -6.04 11.95
C ILE A 164 2.94 -6.37 10.46
N GLY A 165 1.76 -6.12 9.91
CA GLY A 165 1.46 -6.16 8.49
C GLY A 165 0.84 -4.87 8.01
N ILE A 166 0.68 -4.78 6.71
CA ILE A 166 0.06 -3.64 6.02
C ILE A 166 -0.93 -4.13 4.96
N ALA A 167 -1.92 -3.31 4.68
CA ALA A 167 -2.90 -3.58 3.64
C ALA A 167 -3.35 -2.29 2.95
N SER A 168 -3.82 -2.39 1.71
CA SER A 168 -4.56 -1.31 1.05
C SER A 168 -5.92 -1.10 1.71
N ASP A 169 -6.58 0.00 1.42
CA ASP A 169 -7.87 0.38 2.00
C ASP A 169 -8.99 -0.62 1.67
N GLY A 170 -8.86 -1.36 0.55
CA GLY A 170 -9.77 -2.44 0.19
C GLY A 170 -9.96 -3.52 1.26
N LEU A 171 -9.02 -3.65 2.23
CA LEU A 171 -9.22 -4.53 3.39
C LEU A 171 -10.43 -4.11 4.24
N GLN A 172 -10.84 -2.84 4.23
CA GLN A 172 -12.01 -2.36 4.98
C GLN A 172 -13.29 -3.15 4.63
N TYR A 173 -13.42 -3.63 3.40
CA TYR A 173 -14.58 -4.45 3.01
C TYR A 173 -14.68 -5.74 3.83
N ILE A 174 -13.54 -6.37 4.15
CA ILE A 174 -13.52 -7.55 5.03
C ILE A 174 -13.80 -7.14 6.48
N LEU A 175 -13.13 -6.09 6.97
CA LEU A 175 -13.23 -5.66 8.37
C LEU A 175 -14.65 -5.21 8.75
N ASN A 176 -15.44 -4.75 7.77
CA ASN A 176 -16.82 -4.31 7.94
C ASN A 176 -17.85 -5.39 7.54
N SER A 177 -17.42 -6.64 7.32
CA SER A 177 -18.29 -7.74 6.89
C SER A 177 -18.46 -8.80 7.99
N ASP A 178 -19.45 -9.67 7.80
CA ASP A 178 -19.68 -10.86 8.64
C ASP A 178 -18.55 -11.90 8.53
N PHE A 179 -17.64 -11.75 7.56
CA PHE A 179 -16.50 -12.66 7.34
C PHE A 179 -15.23 -12.25 8.10
N LYS A 180 -15.26 -11.18 8.87
CA LYS A 180 -14.11 -10.68 9.62
C LYS A 180 -13.48 -11.75 10.49
N GLU A 181 -14.28 -12.49 11.27
CA GLU A 181 -13.77 -13.54 12.16
C GLU A 181 -13.08 -14.70 11.39
N GLU A 182 -13.65 -15.12 10.25
CA GLU A 182 -13.06 -16.16 9.39
C GLU A 182 -11.72 -15.67 8.79
N PHE A 183 -11.66 -14.42 8.38
CA PHE A 183 -10.45 -13.77 7.90
C PHE A 183 -9.39 -13.71 8.99
N GLU A 184 -9.69 -13.18 10.17
CA GLU A 184 -8.78 -13.03 11.30
C GLU A 184 -8.19 -14.39 11.74
N LYS A 185 -9.04 -15.41 11.86
CA LYS A 185 -8.59 -16.78 12.17
C LYS A 185 -7.63 -17.32 11.11
N SER A 186 -7.87 -17.00 9.85
CA SER A 186 -7.01 -17.44 8.76
C SER A 186 -5.71 -16.64 8.72
N LEU A 187 -5.75 -15.35 9.05
CA LEU A 187 -4.60 -14.46 9.08
C LEU A 187 -3.62 -14.84 10.21
N ILE A 188 -4.14 -15.05 11.42
CA ILE A 188 -3.37 -15.49 12.61
C ILE A 188 -2.63 -16.80 12.30
N ASN A 189 -3.31 -17.74 11.65
CA ASN A 189 -2.77 -19.04 11.29
C ASN A 189 -1.95 -19.06 10.00
N ARG A 190 -1.68 -17.92 9.39
CA ARG A 190 -0.95 -17.77 8.12
C ARG A 190 -1.50 -18.62 6.97
N LYS A 191 -2.82 -18.83 6.94
CA LYS A 191 -3.51 -19.66 5.93
C LYS A 191 -3.85 -18.85 4.68
N GLU A 192 -2.83 -18.54 3.90
CA GLU A 192 -2.96 -17.73 2.67
C GLU A 192 -4.04 -18.23 1.72
N PHE A 193 -4.09 -19.55 1.46
CA PHE A 193 -5.12 -20.15 0.58
C PHE A 193 -6.54 -20.01 1.13
N ALA A 194 -6.71 -20.02 2.47
CA ALA A 194 -8.03 -19.83 3.06
C ALA A 194 -8.51 -18.40 2.85
N ILE A 195 -7.62 -17.40 3.03
CA ILE A 195 -7.94 -16.01 2.77
C ILE A 195 -8.23 -15.77 1.30
N LYS A 196 -7.41 -16.30 0.38
CA LYS A 196 -7.65 -16.18 -1.06
C LYS A 196 -8.99 -16.80 -1.46
N ARG A 197 -9.37 -17.93 -0.85
CA ARG A 197 -10.67 -18.58 -1.09
C ARG A 197 -11.82 -17.75 -0.54
N LEU A 198 -11.67 -17.16 0.65
CA LEU A 198 -12.65 -16.25 1.23
C LEU A 198 -12.90 -15.05 0.31
N ILE A 199 -11.85 -14.36 -0.09
CA ILE A 199 -11.93 -13.21 -1.01
C ILE A 199 -12.60 -13.61 -2.34
N ASN A 200 -12.25 -14.76 -2.90
CA ASN A 200 -12.87 -15.24 -4.16
C ASN A 200 -14.35 -15.59 -3.99
N ARG A 201 -14.73 -16.17 -2.86
CA ARG A 201 -16.14 -16.52 -2.56
C ARG A 201 -17.00 -15.28 -2.46
N GLU A 202 -16.47 -14.25 -1.79
CA GLU A 202 -17.17 -13.01 -1.47
C GLU A 202 -16.78 -11.86 -2.43
N HIS A 203 -16.21 -12.18 -3.59
CA HIS A 203 -15.59 -11.20 -4.49
C HIS A 203 -16.46 -9.98 -4.82
N LYS A 204 -17.79 -10.18 -4.94
CA LYS A 204 -18.73 -9.09 -5.24
C LYS A 204 -18.83 -8.00 -4.18
N LEU A 205 -18.36 -8.26 -2.95
CA LEU A 205 -18.32 -7.28 -1.86
C LEU A 205 -17.15 -6.30 -2.01
N PHE A 206 -16.09 -6.71 -2.70
CA PHE A 206 -14.87 -5.93 -2.83
C PHE A 206 -14.97 -5.00 -4.02
N LYS A 207 -15.36 -3.75 -3.77
CA LYS A 207 -15.45 -2.75 -4.84
C LYS A 207 -14.07 -2.33 -5.33
N ASP A 208 -13.08 -2.31 -4.45
CA ASP A 208 -11.71 -1.94 -4.71
C ASP A 208 -10.75 -3.11 -4.63
N ASP A 209 -9.52 -2.91 -5.10
CA ASP A 209 -8.45 -3.88 -5.04
C ASP A 209 -8.06 -4.16 -3.58
N ILE A 210 -7.54 -5.35 -3.31
CA ILE A 210 -7.07 -5.74 -1.98
C ILE A 210 -5.64 -6.25 -2.08
N THR A 211 -4.75 -5.59 -1.36
CA THR A 211 -3.39 -6.08 -1.15
C THR A 211 -3.06 -6.16 0.32
N ILE A 212 -2.49 -7.28 0.76
CA ILE A 212 -2.12 -7.55 2.14
C ILE A 212 -0.71 -8.13 2.16
N ALA A 213 0.18 -7.54 2.95
CA ALA A 213 1.50 -8.05 3.27
C ALA A 213 1.61 -8.24 4.80
N PHE A 214 1.59 -9.52 5.26
CA PHE A 214 1.52 -9.84 6.69
C PHE A 214 2.51 -10.92 7.12
#